data_8e6f4564922ab97a02ef2ab7be56d837
#
_entry.id   8e6f4564922ab97a02ef2ab7be56d837
#
_cell.length_a   1.000
_cell.length_b   1.000
_cell.length_c   1.000
_cell.angle_alpha   90.00
_cell.angle_beta   90.00
_cell.angle_gamma   90.00
#
_symmetry.space_group_name_H-M   'P 1'
#
loop_
_entity.id
_entity.type
_entity.pdbx_description
1 polymer ?
#
loop_
_entity_poly.entity_id
_entity_poly.type
_entity_poly.pdbx_seq_one_letter_code
_entity_poly.pdbx_strand_id
1 'polypeptide(L)'
;MPQWVYHSPGEGQTLELGIQLGRLLEQPALILLQGDLGAGKSVLARGIARGLGVPEEIPITSPTFTLMNHYPARLDLYHFDLYRLSDPDELIEIGFDDFAYGKGVALVEWPDRLDDDETPGLWVRIRHLGEDCRELVFSPCGKAAEALSRRLQKEVTG
;
A
#
# COMPACT_ATOMS: atom_id res chain seq x y z
N MET A 1 13.68 8.34 11.78
CA MET A 1 12.62 8.36 10.77
C MET A 1 11.28 8.66 11.43
N PRO A 2 10.59 9.71 11.04
CA PRO A 2 9.35 10.08 11.71
C PRO A 2 8.24 9.08 11.39
N GLN A 3 7.88 8.32 12.40
CA GLN A 3 6.79 7.36 12.38
C GLN A 3 5.57 8.02 13.02
N TRP A 4 4.40 7.77 12.47
CA TRP A 4 3.18 8.32 13.05
C TRP A 4 2.03 7.34 12.95
N VAL A 5 1.01 7.57 13.78
CA VAL A 5 -0.11 6.65 13.94
C VAL A 5 -1.42 7.35 13.58
N TYR A 6 -2.25 6.66 12.83
CA TYR A 6 -3.61 7.09 12.52
C TYR A 6 -4.60 6.06 13.07
N HIS A 7 -5.60 6.54 13.82
CA HIS A 7 -6.66 5.68 14.33
C HIS A 7 -7.90 5.85 13.47
N SER A 8 -8.30 4.79 12.78
CA SER A 8 -9.48 4.77 11.94
C SER A 8 -10.66 4.20 12.73
N PRO A 9 -11.74 4.97 12.91
CA PRO A 9 -12.91 4.47 13.66
C PRO A 9 -13.78 3.53 12.85
N GLY A 10 -13.56 3.39 11.54
CA GLY A 10 -14.37 2.52 10.72
C GLY A 10 -13.82 2.32 9.33
N GLU A 11 -14.44 1.41 8.58
CA GLU A 11 -14.02 1.08 7.22
C GLU A 11 -14.05 2.29 6.29
N GLY A 12 -15.07 3.16 6.43
CA GLY A 12 -15.17 4.37 5.60
C GLY A 12 -13.98 5.29 5.75
N GLN A 13 -13.49 5.46 6.96
CA GLN A 13 -12.32 6.30 7.24
C GLN A 13 -11.03 5.66 6.74
N THR A 14 -10.92 4.34 6.83
CA THR A 14 -9.78 3.63 6.27
C THR A 14 -9.74 3.78 4.75
N LEU A 15 -10.90 3.65 4.10
CA LEU A 15 -11.02 3.86 2.67
C LEU A 15 -10.63 5.28 2.28
N GLU A 16 -11.16 6.27 3.01
CA GLU A 16 -10.87 7.68 2.74
C GLU A 16 -9.38 7.99 2.91
N LEU A 17 -8.74 7.43 3.92
CA LEU A 17 -7.30 7.58 4.12
C LEU A 17 -6.53 7.06 2.90
N GLY A 18 -6.94 5.92 2.37
CA GLY A 18 -6.34 5.36 1.16
C GLY A 18 -6.53 6.26 -0.05
N ILE A 19 -7.72 6.83 -0.21
CA ILE A 19 -8.02 7.76 -1.30
C ILE A 19 -7.12 9.00 -1.20
N GLN A 20 -6.96 9.54 -0.01
CA GLN A 20 -6.07 10.70 0.21
C GLN A 20 -4.64 10.37 -0.17
N LEU A 21 -4.16 9.21 0.25
CA LEU A 21 -2.80 8.77 -0.11
C LEU A 21 -2.64 8.62 -1.62
N GLY A 22 -3.62 7.99 -2.27
CA GLY A 22 -3.60 7.83 -3.73
C GLY A 22 -3.57 9.16 -4.47
N ARG A 23 -4.34 10.14 -3.98
CA ARG A 23 -4.38 11.48 -4.58
C ARG A 23 -3.06 12.22 -4.45
N LEU A 24 -2.33 11.99 -3.38
CA LEU A 24 -1.05 12.66 -3.14
C LEU A 24 0.10 12.09 -3.96
N LEU A 25 -0.06 10.90 -4.52
CA LEU A 25 0.97 10.26 -5.32
C LEU A 25 1.11 10.96 -6.67
N GLU A 26 2.28 11.52 -6.95
CA GLU A 26 2.57 12.25 -8.18
C GLU A 26 3.70 11.63 -8.98
N GLN A 27 4.40 10.66 -8.40
CA GLN A 27 5.53 9.99 -9.03
C GLN A 27 5.56 8.53 -8.57
N PRO A 28 6.33 7.67 -9.26
CA PRO A 28 6.45 6.28 -8.85
C PRO A 28 6.81 6.14 -7.38
N ALA A 29 6.20 5.17 -6.72
CA ALA A 29 6.39 4.95 -5.29
C ALA A 29 6.17 3.49 -4.94
N LEU A 30 6.75 3.05 -3.82
CA LEU A 30 6.54 1.73 -3.28
C LEU A 30 5.83 1.85 -1.93
N ILE A 31 4.70 1.18 -1.79
CA ILE A 31 3.91 1.17 -0.56
C ILE A 31 3.80 -0.29 -0.10
N LEU A 32 4.18 -0.53 1.16
CA LEU A 32 4.26 -1.87 1.72
C LEU A 32 3.27 -2.00 2.86
N LEU A 33 2.26 -2.86 2.68
CA LEU A 33 1.18 -3.04 3.65
C LEU A 33 1.38 -4.29 4.47
N GLN A 34 1.56 -4.12 5.79
CA GLN A 34 1.68 -5.21 6.75
C GLN A 34 0.41 -5.29 7.59
N GLY A 35 0.04 -6.48 7.97
CA GLY A 35 -1.11 -6.71 8.84
C GLY A 35 -1.65 -8.10 8.66
N ASP A 36 -2.35 -8.60 9.69
CA ASP A 36 -2.96 -9.91 9.66
C ASP A 36 -4.11 -9.96 8.65
N LEU A 37 -4.54 -11.16 8.30
CA LEU A 37 -5.74 -11.35 7.49
C LEU A 37 -6.92 -10.67 8.21
N GLY A 38 -7.70 -9.89 7.46
CA GLY A 38 -8.82 -9.17 8.03
C GLY A 38 -8.46 -7.85 8.71
N ALA A 39 -7.19 -7.44 8.67
CA ALA A 39 -6.78 -6.18 9.31
C ALA A 39 -7.27 -4.92 8.59
N GLY A 40 -7.70 -5.02 7.33
CA GLY A 40 -8.16 -3.87 6.57
C GLY A 40 -7.25 -3.49 5.41
N LYS A 41 -6.28 -4.33 5.06
CA LYS A 41 -5.36 -4.07 3.95
C LYS A 41 -6.09 -3.91 2.62
N SER A 42 -7.12 -4.73 2.38
CA SER A 42 -7.90 -4.65 1.13
C SER A 42 -8.66 -3.34 1.02
N VAL A 43 -9.17 -2.82 2.11
CA VAL A 43 -9.90 -1.54 2.13
C VAL A 43 -8.95 -0.40 1.80
N LEU A 44 -7.78 -0.40 2.44
CA LEU A 44 -6.77 0.63 2.19
C LEU A 44 -6.26 0.54 0.75
N ALA A 45 -6.00 -0.65 0.25
CA ALA A 45 -5.55 -0.87 -1.13
C ALA A 45 -6.58 -0.34 -2.13
N ARG A 46 -7.86 -0.63 -1.89
CA ARG A 46 -8.94 -0.11 -2.74
C ARG A 46 -8.97 1.41 -2.72
N GLY A 47 -8.81 2.01 -1.54
CA GLY A 47 -8.77 3.46 -1.42
C GLY A 47 -7.63 4.07 -2.22
N ILE A 48 -6.43 3.52 -2.11
CA ILE A 48 -5.27 3.97 -2.86
C ILE A 48 -5.54 3.89 -4.37
N ALA A 49 -6.12 2.79 -4.83
CA ALA A 49 -6.47 2.61 -6.24
C ALA A 49 -7.45 3.68 -6.70
N ARG A 50 -8.50 3.95 -5.91
CA ARG A 50 -9.48 4.98 -6.27
C ARG A 50 -8.84 6.39 -6.28
N GLY A 51 -7.97 6.66 -5.33
CA GLY A 51 -7.23 7.92 -5.28
C GLY A 51 -6.31 8.13 -6.48
N LEU A 52 -5.78 7.05 -7.04
CA LEU A 52 -4.97 7.10 -8.26
C LEU A 52 -5.82 7.25 -9.51
N GLY A 53 -7.13 7.07 -9.41
CA GLY A 53 -8.04 7.25 -10.53
C GLY A 53 -8.49 5.96 -11.20
N VAL A 54 -8.28 4.80 -10.56
CA VAL A 54 -8.86 3.56 -11.09
C VAL A 54 -10.38 3.68 -10.99
N PRO A 55 -11.12 3.50 -12.12
CA PRO A 55 -12.58 3.67 -12.12
C PRO A 55 -13.29 2.72 -11.15
N GLU A 56 -14.40 3.19 -10.58
CA GLU A 56 -15.15 2.40 -9.59
C GLU A 56 -15.72 1.11 -10.16
N GLU A 57 -16.01 1.06 -11.45
CA GLU A 57 -16.51 -0.15 -12.11
C GLU A 57 -15.43 -1.23 -12.23
N ILE A 58 -14.15 -0.89 -12.02
CA ILE A 58 -13.07 -1.87 -12.02
C ILE A 58 -12.94 -2.44 -10.60
N PRO A 59 -13.19 -3.73 -10.39
CA PRO A 59 -13.01 -4.30 -9.04
C PRO A 59 -11.54 -4.37 -8.67
N ILE A 60 -11.23 -4.01 -7.42
CA ILE A 60 -9.88 -4.11 -6.87
C ILE A 60 -9.85 -5.39 -6.04
N THR A 61 -9.14 -6.39 -6.52
CA THR A 61 -9.06 -7.70 -5.88
C THR A 61 -7.62 -8.08 -5.61
N SER A 62 -7.40 -8.87 -4.56
CA SER A 62 -6.06 -9.37 -4.26
C SER A 62 -5.62 -10.38 -5.31
N PRO A 63 -4.38 -10.28 -5.82
CA PRO A 63 -3.87 -11.21 -6.82
C PRO A 63 -3.44 -12.53 -6.18
N THR A 64 -4.40 -13.44 -6.01
CA THR A 64 -4.20 -14.69 -5.26
C THR A 64 -3.27 -15.67 -5.96
N PHE A 65 -3.35 -15.79 -7.28
CA PHE A 65 -2.61 -16.81 -8.03
C PHE A 65 -1.52 -16.25 -8.93
N THR A 66 -1.65 -14.98 -9.32
CA THR A 66 -0.73 -14.36 -10.29
C THR A 66 0.35 -13.52 -9.62
N LEU A 67 0.28 -13.33 -8.30
CA LEU A 67 1.15 -12.50 -7.48
C LEU A 67 1.02 -11.00 -7.79
N MET A 68 0.55 -10.58 -8.97
CA MET A 68 0.42 -9.17 -9.33
C MET A 68 -0.80 -8.91 -10.17
N ASN A 69 -1.53 -7.83 -9.86
CA ASN A 69 -2.57 -7.24 -10.71
C ASN A 69 -2.11 -5.86 -11.14
N HIS A 70 -2.40 -5.51 -12.39
CA HIS A 70 -2.05 -4.20 -12.96
C HIS A 70 -3.34 -3.40 -13.21
N TYR A 71 -3.40 -2.19 -12.71
CA TYR A 71 -4.53 -1.27 -12.91
C TYR A 71 -4.03 0.01 -13.55
N PRO A 72 -4.36 0.26 -14.83
CA PRO A 72 -4.03 1.54 -15.46
C PRO A 72 -4.76 2.68 -14.77
N ALA A 73 -4.05 3.78 -14.51
CA ALA A 73 -4.59 4.94 -13.83
C ALA A 73 -3.72 6.15 -14.14
N ARG A 74 -3.93 7.24 -13.41
CA ARG A 74 -3.10 8.46 -13.53
C ARG A 74 -1.62 8.11 -13.37
N LEU A 75 -1.30 7.28 -12.37
CA LEU A 75 -0.07 6.52 -12.29
C LEU A 75 -0.52 5.06 -12.26
N ASP A 76 0.11 4.22 -13.06
CA ASP A 76 -0.25 2.80 -13.06
C ASP A 76 -0.03 2.18 -11.69
N LEU A 77 -0.98 1.35 -11.27
CA LEU A 77 -0.89 0.65 -10.00
C LEU A 77 -0.55 -0.81 -10.24
N TYR A 78 0.51 -1.27 -9.58
CA TYR A 78 0.94 -2.66 -9.61
C TYR A 78 0.72 -3.23 -8.21
N HIS A 79 -0.32 -4.04 -8.04
CA HIS A 79 -0.72 -4.59 -6.75
C HIS A 79 -0.17 -6.00 -6.62
N PHE A 80 0.74 -6.20 -5.65
CA PHE A 80 1.37 -7.48 -5.35
C PHE A 80 0.79 -8.05 -4.06
N ASP A 81 0.55 -9.36 -4.04
CA ASP A 81 0.22 -10.08 -2.82
C ASP A 81 1.19 -11.25 -2.67
N LEU A 82 2.08 -11.15 -1.70
CA LEU A 82 3.16 -12.12 -1.50
C LEU A 82 2.81 -13.20 -0.48
N TYR A 83 1.54 -13.26 -0.06
CA TYR A 83 1.12 -14.24 0.97
C TYR A 83 1.47 -15.67 0.60
N ARG A 84 1.29 -16.04 -0.67
CA ARG A 84 1.54 -17.41 -1.17
C ARG A 84 2.91 -17.59 -1.82
N LEU A 85 3.79 -16.62 -1.66
CA LEU A 85 5.14 -16.72 -2.21
C LEU A 85 5.87 -17.86 -1.52
N SER A 86 6.31 -18.87 -2.27
CA SER A 86 7.01 -20.01 -1.72
C SER A 86 8.51 -19.93 -1.92
N ASP A 87 8.96 -19.21 -2.95
CA ASP A 87 10.37 -19.09 -3.29
C ASP A 87 10.66 -17.65 -3.75
N PRO A 88 11.69 -16.98 -3.18
CA PRO A 88 12.06 -15.63 -3.63
C PRO A 88 12.36 -15.52 -5.11
N ASP A 89 12.77 -16.60 -5.77
CA ASP A 89 13.03 -16.60 -7.22
C ASP A 89 11.77 -16.30 -8.03
N GLU A 90 10.59 -16.56 -7.48
CA GLU A 90 9.32 -16.21 -8.15
C GLU A 90 9.20 -14.72 -8.39
N LEU A 91 9.75 -13.90 -7.48
CA LEU A 91 9.74 -12.45 -7.63
C LEU A 91 10.60 -12.02 -8.81
N ILE A 92 11.73 -12.69 -9.01
CA ILE A 92 12.62 -12.41 -10.13
C ILE A 92 11.90 -12.75 -11.44
N GLU A 93 11.21 -13.87 -11.47
CA GLU A 93 10.48 -14.33 -12.66
C GLU A 93 9.40 -13.33 -13.11
N ILE A 94 8.71 -12.69 -12.17
CA ILE A 94 7.67 -11.72 -12.52
C ILE A 94 8.22 -10.30 -12.72
N GLY A 95 9.54 -10.10 -12.54
CA GLY A 95 10.16 -8.79 -12.71
C GLY A 95 9.84 -7.80 -11.61
N PHE A 96 9.73 -8.27 -10.38
CA PHE A 96 9.29 -7.46 -9.25
C PHE A 96 10.04 -6.13 -9.13
N ASP A 97 11.38 -6.16 -9.24
CA ASP A 97 12.19 -4.95 -9.05
C ASP A 97 11.86 -3.87 -10.09
N ASP A 98 11.57 -4.27 -11.32
CA ASP A 98 11.21 -3.33 -12.37
C ASP A 98 9.90 -2.59 -12.04
N PHE A 99 8.94 -3.29 -11.46
CA PHE A 99 7.66 -2.69 -11.08
C PHE A 99 7.74 -1.93 -9.77
N ALA A 100 8.52 -2.44 -8.81
CA ALA A 100 8.66 -1.81 -7.50
C ALA A 100 9.41 -0.49 -7.55
N TYR A 101 10.33 -0.34 -8.50
CA TYR A 101 11.24 0.80 -8.54
C TYR A 101 11.22 1.51 -9.88
N GLY A 102 10.17 2.26 -10.19
CA GLY A 102 10.23 3.22 -11.25
C GLY A 102 9.17 3.20 -12.33
N LYS A 103 8.29 2.20 -12.38
CA LYS A 103 7.26 2.17 -13.43
C LYS A 103 5.97 2.88 -13.05
N GLY A 104 5.60 2.81 -11.79
CA GLY A 104 4.37 3.38 -11.30
C GLY A 104 4.31 3.21 -9.80
N VAL A 105 3.10 3.07 -9.26
CA VAL A 105 2.92 2.81 -7.84
C VAL A 105 2.85 1.30 -7.62
N ALA A 106 3.78 0.77 -6.85
CA ALA A 106 3.75 -0.63 -6.44
C ALA A 106 3.19 -0.71 -5.03
N LEU A 107 2.13 -1.50 -4.86
CA LEU A 107 1.47 -1.73 -3.58
C LEU A 107 1.67 -3.19 -3.23
N VAL A 108 2.40 -3.45 -2.15
CA VAL A 108 2.81 -4.81 -1.80
C VAL A 108 2.16 -5.22 -0.49
N GLU A 109 1.33 -6.28 -0.52
CA GLU A 109 0.81 -6.92 0.68
C GLU A 109 1.73 -8.07 1.06
N TRP A 110 1.85 -8.31 2.36
CA TRP A 110 2.76 -9.31 2.94
C TRP A 110 4.22 -9.05 2.56
N PRO A 111 4.72 -7.81 2.78
CA PRO A 111 6.10 -7.47 2.43
C PRO A 111 7.13 -8.24 3.27
N ASP A 112 6.71 -8.89 4.34
CA ASP A 112 7.56 -9.76 5.15
C ASP A 112 8.25 -10.83 4.30
N ARG A 113 7.62 -11.21 3.18
CA ARG A 113 8.18 -12.20 2.26
C ARG A 113 9.34 -11.66 1.43
N LEU A 114 9.56 -10.35 1.43
CA LEU A 114 10.72 -9.75 0.77
C LEU A 114 12.01 -9.99 1.54
N ASP A 115 11.90 -10.35 2.81
CA ASP A 115 13.04 -10.65 3.68
C ASP A 115 13.99 -9.45 3.84
N ASP A 116 13.46 -8.24 3.76
CA ASP A 116 14.23 -6.99 3.87
C ASP A 116 13.38 -5.90 4.52
N ASP A 117 13.57 -5.69 5.82
CA ASP A 117 12.85 -4.70 6.60
C ASP A 117 13.24 -3.26 6.27
N GLU A 118 14.33 -3.07 5.53
CA GLU A 118 14.85 -1.75 5.18
C GLU A 118 14.58 -1.37 3.72
N THR A 119 13.71 -2.12 3.04
CA THR A 119 13.31 -1.79 1.68
C THR A 119 12.78 -0.35 1.64
N PRO A 120 13.36 0.53 0.79
CA PRO A 120 12.87 1.91 0.69
C PRO A 120 11.43 1.95 0.20
N GLY A 121 10.60 2.71 0.89
CA GLY A 121 9.19 2.85 0.58
C GLY A 121 8.40 3.31 1.79
N LEU A 122 7.10 3.45 1.61
CA LEU A 122 6.21 3.81 2.71
C LEU A 122 5.62 2.53 3.30
N TRP A 123 6.08 2.16 4.48
CA TRP A 123 5.58 1.01 5.21
C TRP A 123 4.34 1.42 6.00
N VAL A 124 3.27 0.66 5.87
CA VAL A 124 2.02 0.88 6.60
C VAL A 124 1.64 -0.43 7.29
N ARG A 125 1.64 -0.42 8.61
CA ARG A 125 1.17 -1.57 9.38
C ARG A 125 -0.24 -1.30 9.87
N ILE A 126 -1.17 -2.21 9.58
CA ILE A 126 -2.57 -2.09 9.95
C ILE A 126 -2.90 -3.14 11.00
N ARG A 127 -3.51 -2.70 12.10
CA ARG A 127 -3.90 -3.58 13.19
C ARG A 127 -5.36 -3.36 13.54
N HIS A 128 -6.10 -4.45 13.68
CA HIS A 128 -7.50 -4.40 14.10
C HIS A 128 -7.55 -4.20 15.63
N LEU A 129 -8.29 -3.18 16.07
CA LEU A 129 -8.40 -2.84 17.50
C LEU A 129 -9.72 -3.29 18.13
N GLY A 130 -10.60 -3.92 17.37
CA GLY A 130 -11.92 -4.33 17.84
C GLY A 130 -13.00 -3.60 17.07
N GLU A 131 -14.16 -4.24 16.92
CA GLU A 131 -15.25 -3.74 16.09
C GLU A 131 -14.73 -3.36 14.71
N ASP A 132 -14.92 -2.11 14.29
CA ASP A 132 -14.44 -1.62 13.00
C ASP A 132 -13.21 -0.74 13.11
N CYS A 133 -12.65 -0.63 14.32
CA CYS A 133 -11.52 0.26 14.57
C CYS A 133 -10.20 -0.34 14.10
N ARG A 134 -9.35 0.50 13.54
CA ARG A 134 -8.02 0.10 13.04
C ARG A 134 -6.97 1.09 13.51
N GLU A 135 -5.76 0.58 13.74
CA GLU A 135 -4.60 1.41 13.96
C GLU A 135 -3.67 1.25 12.75
N LEU A 136 -3.30 2.37 12.14
CA LEU A 136 -2.38 2.37 11.02
C LEU A 136 -1.11 3.09 11.43
N VAL A 137 0.02 2.41 11.32
CA VAL A 137 1.32 2.96 11.67
C VAL A 137 2.10 3.19 10.38
N PHE A 138 2.43 4.44 10.12
CA PHE A 138 3.16 4.85 8.92
C PHE A 138 4.64 4.99 9.26
N SER A 139 5.48 4.23 8.57
CA SER A 139 6.92 4.21 8.80
C SER A 139 7.63 4.41 7.47
N PRO A 140 7.99 5.66 7.12
CA PRO A 140 8.67 5.90 5.86
C PRO A 140 10.12 5.46 5.92
N CYS A 141 10.60 4.87 4.84
CA CYS A 141 11.99 4.50 4.65
C CYS A 141 12.51 5.16 3.38
N GLY A 142 13.43 6.11 3.52
CA GLY A 142 13.98 6.88 2.40
C GLY A 142 13.31 8.24 2.23
N LYS A 143 14.00 9.14 1.54
CA LYS A 143 13.58 10.54 1.43
C LYS A 143 12.23 10.72 0.72
N ALA A 144 12.00 9.98 -0.36
CA ALA A 144 10.74 10.09 -1.10
C ALA A 144 9.56 9.64 -0.24
N ALA A 145 9.73 8.53 0.50
CA ALA A 145 8.70 8.04 1.40
C ALA A 145 8.45 8.99 2.56
N GLU A 146 9.51 9.62 3.08
CA GLU A 146 9.37 10.61 4.16
C GLU A 146 8.58 11.82 3.70
N ALA A 147 8.85 12.31 2.50
CA ALA A 147 8.13 13.45 1.94
C ALA A 147 6.64 13.12 1.75
N LEU A 148 6.35 11.96 1.19
CA LEU A 148 4.98 11.49 0.98
C LEU A 148 4.25 11.33 2.32
N SER A 149 4.91 10.73 3.29
CA SER A 149 4.34 10.49 4.62
C SER A 149 4.00 11.79 5.32
N ARG A 150 4.87 12.80 5.24
CA ARG A 150 4.61 14.12 5.83
C ARG A 150 3.43 14.80 5.16
N ARG A 151 3.32 14.71 3.84
CA ARG A 151 2.19 15.29 3.11
C ARG A 151 0.88 14.65 3.52
N LEU A 152 0.86 13.31 3.66
CA LEU A 152 -0.33 12.61 4.09
C LEU A 152 -0.72 12.98 5.53
N GLN A 153 0.25 13.00 6.44
CA GLN A 153 0.00 13.35 7.83
C GLN A 153 -0.61 14.73 7.93
N LYS A 154 -0.07 15.70 7.20
CA LYS A 154 -0.56 17.06 7.18
C LYS A 154 -1.99 17.14 6.64
N GLU A 155 -2.30 16.36 5.60
CA GLU A 155 -3.61 16.34 4.97
C GLU A 155 -4.69 15.79 5.91
N VAL A 156 -4.37 14.74 6.68
CA VAL A 156 -5.37 14.08 7.53
C VAL A 156 -5.43 14.65 8.96
N THR A 157 -4.44 15.43 9.38
CA THR A 157 -4.43 16.05 10.72
C THR A 157 -4.62 17.55 10.67
N GLY A 158 -4.53 18.12 9.51
CA GLY A 158 -4.74 19.55 9.29
C GLY A 158 -6.14 19.80 8.85
#